data_843ae5f2d7338a32f13ab992c3bf8c56
#
_entry.id   843ae5f2d7338a32f13ab992c3bf8c56
#
_cell.length_a   1.000
_cell.length_b   1.000
_cell.length_c   1.000
_cell.angle_alpha   90.00
_cell.angle_beta   90.00
_cell.angle_gamma   90.00
#
_symmetry.space_group_name_H-M   'P 1'
#
loop_
_entity.id
_entity.type
_entity.pdbx_description
1 polymer ?
#
loop_
_entity_poly.entity_id
_entity_poly.type
_entity_poly.pdbx_seq_one_letter_code
_entity_poly.pdbx_strand_id
1 'polypeptide(L)'
;MLKTPPTLAAELSGKTGVSISAPYANENSRILLSTTDISSENGKIKIQSYGDQYYYARQSELYTFERRSYKTGKWYNRKHITEVKEHKNAKPDAVNLSASQGIDIKSGGNIDAYATAFDAPKGSINIEAGRKLTLYAVEELNYDKLDSQKRRRFLGISYSKAHDTTTQVMKTALPSRVVAESANLQSGWDTKLQGTQFETTLGGATIRAGVGEQARADAKIILEGIKSSIHTETVSSSKSTLWQKQAGRGSNIETLQLPSFTGPVAPVLSAPGGYIVDIPKGNLKTQIETLTKQPEYAYLKQLQTAKNVDWKQVQLAYDKWD
;
A
#
# COMPACT_ATOMS: atom_id res chain seq x y z
N MET A 1 -6.23 -25.50 11.83
CA MET A 1 -6.76 -24.21 11.37
C MET A 1 -6.58 -23.22 12.52
N LEU A 2 -5.47 -22.48 12.53
CA LEU A 2 -5.24 -21.40 13.50
C LEU A 2 -5.87 -20.14 12.89
N LYS A 3 -7.07 -19.80 13.33
CA LYS A 3 -7.64 -18.49 13.09
C LYS A 3 -7.08 -17.55 14.17
N THR A 4 -6.25 -16.60 13.78
CA THR A 4 -6.10 -15.40 14.61
C THR A 4 -7.48 -14.78 14.74
N PRO A 5 -7.91 -14.41 15.96
CA PRO A 5 -9.21 -13.77 16.13
C PRO A 5 -9.25 -12.51 15.25
N PRO A 6 -10.41 -12.21 14.63
CA PRO A 6 -10.56 -10.97 13.89
C PRO A 6 -10.22 -9.81 14.83
N THR A 7 -9.40 -8.90 14.36
CA THR A 7 -9.12 -7.65 15.08
C THR A 7 -10.44 -6.90 15.15
N LEU A 8 -10.96 -6.66 16.34
CA LEU A 8 -12.11 -5.78 16.52
C LEU A 8 -11.62 -4.36 16.20
N ALA A 9 -12.03 -3.84 15.05
CA ALA A 9 -11.86 -2.44 14.73
C ALA A 9 -12.73 -1.62 15.71
N ALA A 10 -12.18 -0.55 16.27
CA ALA A 10 -12.99 0.39 17.03
C ALA A 10 -13.79 1.24 16.04
N GLU A 11 -15.08 1.36 16.25
CA GLU A 11 -15.95 2.22 15.47
C GLU A 11 -16.39 3.41 16.34
N LEU A 12 -16.24 4.63 15.78
CA LEU A 12 -16.72 5.87 16.40
C LEU A 12 -17.57 6.61 15.37
N SER A 13 -18.87 6.72 15.62
CA SER A 13 -19.78 7.38 14.70
C SER A 13 -20.49 8.55 15.36
N GLY A 14 -20.72 9.63 14.59
CA GLY A 14 -21.44 10.82 15.02
C GLY A 14 -22.41 11.30 13.94
N LYS A 15 -23.64 11.67 14.33
CA LYS A 15 -24.63 12.17 13.39
C LYS A 15 -24.30 13.58 12.88
N THR A 16 -23.83 14.46 13.75
CA THR A 16 -23.60 15.90 13.46
C THR A 16 -22.11 16.28 13.46
N GLY A 17 -21.25 15.35 13.78
CA GLY A 17 -19.80 15.53 13.81
C GLY A 17 -19.13 14.63 14.85
N VAL A 18 -17.82 14.46 14.70
CA VAL A 18 -16.96 13.75 15.65
C VAL A 18 -15.79 14.66 15.99
N SER A 19 -15.49 14.81 17.28
CA SER A 19 -14.32 15.58 17.73
C SER A 19 -13.48 14.76 18.70
N ILE A 20 -12.19 14.62 18.39
CA ILE A 20 -11.20 13.96 19.22
C ILE A 20 -10.13 15.00 19.56
N SER A 21 -9.87 15.20 20.85
CA SER A 21 -8.95 16.24 21.29
C SER A 21 -8.03 15.75 22.40
N ALA A 22 -6.75 16.08 22.27
CA ALA A 22 -5.72 15.93 23.29
C ALA A 22 -5.08 17.32 23.55
N PRO A 23 -5.77 18.21 24.33
CA PRO A 23 -5.50 19.65 24.34
C PRO A 23 -4.38 20.09 25.31
N TYR A 24 -3.85 19.20 26.12
CA TYR A 24 -2.82 19.62 27.08
C TYR A 24 -1.54 20.07 26.37
N ALA A 25 -1.03 21.24 26.74
CA ALA A 25 0.19 21.85 26.21
C ALA A 25 1.46 21.09 26.66
N ASN A 26 1.55 19.82 26.25
CA ASN A 26 2.59 18.87 26.64
C ASN A 26 2.90 17.99 25.43
N GLU A 27 4.18 17.78 25.11
CA GLU A 27 4.61 16.90 24.00
C GLU A 27 4.08 15.46 24.13
N ASN A 28 3.72 15.02 25.36
CA ASN A 28 3.10 13.73 25.60
C ASN A 28 1.59 13.68 25.30
N SER A 29 0.97 14.83 24.98
CA SER A 29 -0.44 14.93 24.59
C SER A 29 -0.61 14.49 23.13
N ARG A 30 -0.60 13.18 22.90
CA ARG A 30 -0.64 12.54 21.58
C ARG A 30 -1.94 11.78 21.34
N ILE A 31 -2.26 11.57 20.07
CA ILE A 31 -3.39 10.75 19.64
C ILE A 31 -2.82 9.52 18.91
N LEU A 32 -3.32 8.35 19.29
CA LEU A 32 -2.99 7.08 18.65
C LEU A 32 -4.29 6.41 18.22
N LEU A 33 -4.49 6.27 16.91
CA LEU A 33 -5.60 5.52 16.32
C LEU A 33 -5.03 4.27 15.63
N SER A 34 -5.64 3.13 15.86
CA SER A 34 -5.21 1.87 15.25
C SER A 34 -6.45 1.08 14.82
N THR A 35 -6.53 0.73 13.54
CA THR A 35 -7.64 -0.03 12.99
C THR A 35 -9.01 0.55 13.41
N THR A 36 -9.17 1.85 13.29
CA THR A 36 -10.34 2.58 13.79
C THR A 36 -11.12 3.17 12.63
N ASP A 37 -12.43 2.92 12.60
CA ASP A 37 -13.36 3.56 11.68
C ASP A 37 -14.04 4.72 12.39
N ILE A 38 -13.85 5.95 11.87
CA ILE A 38 -14.47 7.17 12.39
C ILE A 38 -15.37 7.74 11.31
N SER A 39 -16.64 7.89 11.60
CA SER A 39 -17.61 8.38 10.63
C SER A 39 -18.47 9.53 11.15
N SER A 40 -18.82 10.47 10.27
CA SER A 40 -19.76 11.55 10.53
C SER A 40 -20.76 11.70 9.39
N GLU A 41 -22.05 11.40 9.63
CA GLU A 41 -23.09 11.42 8.58
C GLU A 41 -23.35 12.84 8.03
N ASN A 42 -23.54 13.82 8.90
CA ASN A 42 -23.97 15.18 8.54
C ASN A 42 -23.04 16.27 9.06
N GLY A 43 -21.80 15.93 9.38
CA GLY A 43 -20.87 16.91 9.97
C GLY A 43 -19.43 16.66 9.58
N LYS A 44 -18.55 17.30 10.33
CA LYS A 44 -17.10 17.21 10.17
C LYS A 44 -16.48 16.23 11.19
N ILE A 45 -15.36 15.64 10.82
CA ILE A 45 -14.43 15.03 11.78
C ILE A 45 -13.35 16.05 12.12
N LYS A 46 -13.14 16.28 13.42
CA LYS A 46 -12.07 17.15 13.93
C LYS A 46 -11.17 16.35 14.85
N ILE A 47 -9.87 16.34 14.58
CA ILE A 47 -8.87 15.63 15.40
C ILE A 47 -7.76 16.62 15.74
N GLN A 48 -7.56 16.91 17.02
CA GLN A 48 -6.59 17.90 17.45
C GLN A 48 -5.72 17.38 18.60
N SER A 49 -4.41 17.60 18.51
CA SER A 49 -3.47 17.33 19.59
C SER A 49 -2.41 18.43 19.69
N TYR A 50 -1.85 18.59 20.88
CA TYR A 50 -0.65 19.42 21.05
C TYR A 50 0.61 18.67 20.61
N GLY A 51 0.71 17.38 20.90
CA GLY A 51 1.78 16.48 20.47
C GLY A 51 1.44 15.72 19.19
N ASP A 52 2.17 14.63 18.97
CA ASP A 52 2.10 13.82 17.75
C ASP A 52 0.77 13.09 17.55
N GLN A 53 0.45 12.80 16.30
CA GLN A 53 -0.67 11.93 15.92
C GLN A 53 -0.18 10.75 15.08
N TYR A 54 -0.69 9.56 15.41
CA TYR A 54 -0.35 8.31 14.75
C TYR A 54 -1.62 7.56 14.33
N TYR A 55 -1.68 7.20 13.06
CA TYR A 55 -2.76 6.44 12.44
C TYR A 55 -2.18 5.12 11.93
N TYR A 56 -2.27 4.06 12.73
CA TYR A 56 -1.64 2.78 12.41
C TYR A 56 -2.58 1.82 11.71
N ALA A 57 -2.09 1.21 10.63
CA ALA A 57 -2.65 0.01 10.07
C ALA A 57 -2.09 -1.22 10.80
N ARG A 58 -2.95 -2.12 11.23
CA ARG A 58 -2.56 -3.39 11.82
C ARG A 58 -2.72 -4.51 10.79
N GLN A 59 -1.74 -5.39 10.65
CA GLN A 59 -1.87 -6.54 9.78
C GLN A 59 -2.67 -7.66 10.46
N SER A 60 -3.71 -8.12 9.75
CA SER A 60 -4.40 -9.38 10.04
C SER A 60 -3.84 -10.48 9.15
N GLU A 61 -3.46 -11.61 9.73
CA GLU A 61 -2.93 -12.74 8.97
C GLU A 61 -3.93 -13.91 8.96
N LEU A 62 -4.23 -14.39 7.77
CA LEU A 62 -4.99 -15.63 7.56
C LEU A 62 -4.05 -16.65 6.91
N TYR A 63 -3.89 -17.81 7.58
CA TYR A 63 -3.19 -18.94 7.01
C TYR A 63 -4.13 -20.12 6.87
N THR A 64 -4.21 -20.68 5.68
CA THR A 64 -4.97 -21.92 5.42
C THR A 64 -4.05 -22.97 4.81
N PHE A 65 -4.21 -24.19 5.30
CA PHE A 65 -3.49 -25.36 4.83
C PHE A 65 -4.51 -26.46 4.52
N GLU A 66 -4.46 -26.99 3.31
CA GLU A 66 -5.31 -28.07 2.87
C GLU A 66 -4.46 -29.18 2.26
N ARG A 67 -4.65 -30.41 2.72
CA ARG A 67 -4.02 -31.59 2.14
C ARG A 67 -5.08 -32.56 1.67
N ARG A 68 -5.03 -32.92 0.40
CA ARG A 68 -5.89 -33.95 -0.20
C ARG A 68 -5.05 -35.05 -0.75
N SER A 69 -5.51 -36.30 -0.57
CA SER A 69 -4.86 -37.48 -1.14
C SER A 69 -5.93 -38.43 -1.68
N TYR A 70 -5.80 -38.74 -2.95
CA TYR A 70 -6.77 -39.60 -3.64
C TYR A 70 -6.12 -40.53 -4.66
N LYS A 71 -6.84 -41.57 -5.05
CA LYS A 71 -6.40 -42.55 -6.04
C LYS A 71 -7.32 -42.51 -7.24
N THR A 72 -6.75 -42.58 -8.44
CA THR A 72 -7.48 -42.67 -9.70
C THR A 72 -6.94 -43.81 -10.56
N GLY A 73 -7.72 -44.24 -11.55
CA GLY A 73 -7.35 -45.30 -12.47
C GLY A 73 -7.86 -46.66 -12.06
N LYS A 74 -7.64 -47.67 -12.95
CA LYS A 74 -8.05 -49.07 -12.75
C LYS A 74 -7.16 -49.76 -11.73
N TRP A 75 -7.63 -50.85 -11.12
CA TRP A 75 -6.92 -51.56 -10.06
C TRP A 75 -5.47 -51.99 -10.42
N TYR A 76 -5.21 -52.34 -11.67
CA TYR A 76 -3.90 -52.72 -12.18
C TYR A 76 -3.01 -51.56 -12.59
N ASN A 77 -3.58 -50.35 -12.81
CA ASN A 77 -2.84 -49.13 -13.17
C ASN A 77 -3.40 -47.93 -12.35
N ARG A 78 -2.89 -47.79 -11.14
CA ARG A 78 -3.34 -46.76 -10.18
C ARG A 78 -2.39 -45.58 -10.17
N LYS A 79 -3.00 -44.39 -10.15
CA LYS A 79 -2.34 -43.11 -9.89
C LYS A 79 -2.74 -42.64 -8.50
N HIS A 80 -1.77 -42.47 -7.65
CA HIS A 80 -1.92 -41.84 -6.35
C HIS A 80 -1.50 -40.37 -6.46
N ILE A 81 -2.36 -39.46 -6.04
CA ILE A 81 -2.15 -38.01 -6.12
C ILE A 81 -2.26 -37.47 -4.70
N THR A 82 -1.27 -36.69 -4.28
CA THR A 82 -1.30 -35.92 -3.05
C THR A 82 -1.13 -34.46 -3.43
N GLU A 83 -2.06 -33.62 -3.01
CA GLU A 83 -2.04 -32.19 -3.24
C GLU A 83 -2.03 -31.49 -1.89
N VAL A 84 -1.14 -30.52 -1.76
CA VAL A 84 -1.05 -29.62 -0.61
C VAL A 84 -1.24 -28.20 -1.13
N LYS A 85 -2.21 -27.51 -0.58
CA LYS A 85 -2.47 -26.10 -0.84
C LYS A 85 -2.16 -25.32 0.42
N GLU A 86 -1.33 -24.32 0.28
CA GLU A 86 -1.03 -23.35 1.32
C GLU A 86 -1.46 -21.97 0.81
N HIS A 87 -2.21 -21.25 1.61
CA HIS A 87 -2.58 -19.88 1.33
C HIS A 87 -2.30 -19.04 2.57
N LYS A 88 -1.56 -17.95 2.39
CA LYS A 88 -1.32 -16.94 3.41
C LYS A 88 -1.73 -15.59 2.86
N ASN A 89 -2.62 -14.92 3.59
CA ASN A 89 -3.02 -13.55 3.31
C ASN A 89 -2.68 -12.70 4.55
N ALA A 90 -1.90 -11.65 4.34
CA ALA A 90 -1.65 -10.63 5.35
C ALA A 90 -2.21 -9.31 4.82
N LYS A 91 -3.42 -8.96 5.31
CA LYS A 91 -4.13 -7.75 4.91
C LYS A 91 -4.00 -6.70 6.01
N PRO A 92 -3.59 -5.47 5.67
CA PRO A 92 -3.61 -4.36 6.60
C PRO A 92 -5.04 -3.87 6.85
N ASP A 93 -5.43 -3.78 8.12
CA ASP A 93 -6.65 -3.10 8.55
C ASP A 93 -6.26 -1.67 8.93
N ALA A 94 -6.67 -0.72 8.10
CA ALA A 94 -6.28 0.68 8.20
C ALA A 94 -7.23 1.50 9.07
N VAL A 95 -6.84 2.74 9.36
CA VAL A 95 -7.75 3.75 9.92
C VAL A 95 -8.54 4.38 8.79
N ASN A 96 -9.88 4.47 8.94
CA ASN A 96 -10.77 5.09 7.98
C ASN A 96 -11.49 6.26 8.64
N LEU A 97 -11.37 7.44 8.04
CA LEU A 97 -12.06 8.66 8.44
C LEU A 97 -13.04 9.05 7.32
N SER A 98 -14.34 9.01 7.60
CA SER A 98 -15.36 9.33 6.60
C SER A 98 -16.31 10.41 7.11
N ALA A 99 -16.38 11.54 6.42
CA ALA A 99 -17.22 12.68 6.82
C ALA A 99 -17.92 13.35 5.64
N SER A 100 -19.20 13.73 5.80
CA SER A 100 -19.94 14.40 4.73
C SER A 100 -19.50 15.86 4.48
N GLN A 101 -19.04 16.59 5.52
CA GLN A 101 -18.72 18.03 5.42
C GLN A 101 -17.24 18.36 5.52
N GLY A 102 -16.36 17.36 5.73
CA GLY A 102 -14.93 17.57 5.74
C GLY A 102 -14.22 16.96 6.95
N ILE A 103 -12.90 16.95 6.86
CA ILE A 103 -12.00 16.40 7.87
C ILE A 103 -10.96 17.44 8.19
N ASP A 104 -10.88 17.85 9.46
CA ASP A 104 -9.90 18.81 9.95
C ASP A 104 -8.99 18.11 10.99
N ILE A 105 -7.71 17.93 10.66
CA ILE A 105 -6.71 17.31 11.52
C ILE A 105 -5.63 18.32 11.82
N LYS A 106 -5.35 18.55 13.10
CA LYS A 106 -4.31 19.46 13.54
C LYS A 106 -3.47 18.85 14.64
N SER A 107 -2.15 18.83 14.45
CA SER A 107 -1.15 18.38 15.41
C SER A 107 -0.13 19.48 15.63
N GLY A 108 0.24 19.74 16.89
CA GLY A 108 1.40 20.56 17.20
C GLY A 108 2.74 19.85 16.97
N GLY A 109 2.74 18.51 16.86
CA GLY A 109 3.88 17.65 16.57
C GLY A 109 3.86 17.08 15.15
N ASN A 110 4.25 15.81 15.04
CA ASN A 110 4.21 15.06 13.80
C ASN A 110 2.84 14.44 13.54
N ILE A 111 2.55 14.17 12.27
CA ILE A 111 1.44 13.31 11.84
C ILE A 111 2.02 12.19 10.99
N ASP A 112 1.85 10.95 11.45
CA ASP A 112 2.24 9.75 10.72
C ASP A 112 0.99 8.87 10.49
N ALA A 113 0.62 8.68 9.21
CA ALA A 113 -0.55 7.93 8.81
C ALA A 113 -0.17 6.78 7.86
N TYR A 114 -0.55 5.56 8.22
CA TYR A 114 -0.22 4.32 7.51
C TYR A 114 -1.45 3.77 6.80
N ALA A 115 -1.45 3.78 5.49
CA ALA A 115 -2.57 3.33 4.63
C ALA A 115 -3.93 3.94 5.01
N THR A 116 -3.93 5.12 5.61
CA THR A 116 -5.14 5.76 6.16
C THR A 116 -6.01 6.30 5.03
N ALA A 117 -7.31 6.02 5.11
CA ALA A 117 -8.30 6.60 4.23
C ALA A 117 -8.92 7.85 4.86
N PHE A 118 -8.82 8.97 4.16
CA PHE A 118 -9.48 10.24 4.47
C PHE A 118 -10.54 10.48 3.39
N ASP A 119 -11.81 10.35 3.74
CA ASP A 119 -12.93 10.40 2.79
C ASP A 119 -13.93 11.51 3.18
N ALA A 120 -13.94 12.59 2.41
CA ALA A 120 -14.87 13.70 2.56
C ALA A 120 -15.34 14.20 1.18
N PRO A 121 -16.10 13.40 0.42
CA PRO A 121 -16.38 13.66 -1.00
C PRO A 121 -17.21 14.92 -1.26
N LYS A 122 -17.88 15.46 -0.23
CA LYS A 122 -18.66 16.71 -0.27
C LYS A 122 -18.09 17.79 0.65
N GLY A 123 -16.81 17.70 0.96
CA GLY A 123 -16.15 18.66 1.84
C GLY A 123 -14.65 18.72 1.63
N SER A 124 -13.99 19.60 2.36
CA SER A 124 -12.54 19.74 2.29
C SER A 124 -11.84 18.88 3.34
N ILE A 125 -10.63 18.43 3.02
CA ILE A 125 -9.72 17.77 3.97
C ILE A 125 -8.57 18.73 4.25
N ASN A 126 -8.39 19.06 5.53
CA ASN A 126 -7.30 19.90 6.01
C ASN A 126 -6.47 19.12 7.01
N ILE A 127 -5.18 18.97 6.73
CA ILE A 127 -4.22 18.28 7.59
C ILE A 127 -3.06 19.23 7.89
N GLU A 128 -2.89 19.59 9.16
CA GLU A 128 -1.86 20.50 9.63
C GLU A 128 -0.98 19.83 10.67
N ALA A 129 0.31 19.65 10.35
CA ALA A 129 1.33 19.16 11.28
C ALA A 129 2.28 20.31 11.66
N GLY A 130 2.47 20.55 12.93
CA GLY A 130 3.44 21.53 13.41
C GLY A 130 4.88 21.15 13.03
N ARG A 131 5.16 19.86 12.91
CA ARG A 131 6.45 19.30 12.50
C ARG A 131 6.31 18.54 11.18
N LYS A 132 6.60 17.24 11.15
CA LYS A 132 6.56 16.42 9.94
C LYS A 132 5.15 15.89 9.66
N LEU A 133 4.80 15.83 8.40
CA LEU A 133 3.62 15.14 7.92
C LEU A 133 4.05 13.97 7.04
N THR A 134 3.69 12.75 7.42
CA THR A 134 4.03 11.57 6.63
C THR A 134 2.79 10.72 6.37
N LEU A 135 2.51 10.47 5.10
CA LEU A 135 1.50 9.51 4.65
C LEU A 135 2.22 8.29 4.06
N TYR A 136 2.23 7.21 4.83
CA TYR A 136 2.87 5.95 4.46
C TYR A 136 1.91 5.04 3.72
N ALA A 137 2.46 4.23 2.82
CA ALA A 137 1.81 3.03 2.33
C ALA A 137 2.23 1.82 3.17
N VAL A 138 1.40 0.78 3.17
CA VAL A 138 1.73 -0.54 3.73
C VAL A 138 1.58 -1.61 2.66
N GLU A 139 2.21 -2.77 2.86
CA GLU A 139 2.12 -3.89 1.92
C GLU A 139 1.05 -4.88 2.36
N GLU A 140 0.19 -5.28 1.43
CA GLU A 140 -0.64 -6.48 1.52
C GLU A 140 0.10 -7.65 0.88
N LEU A 141 0.14 -8.79 1.56
CA LEU A 141 0.79 -10.01 1.07
C LEU A 141 -0.26 -11.08 0.79
N ASN A 142 -0.27 -11.58 -0.45
CA ASN A 142 -0.97 -12.80 -0.83
C ASN A 142 0.06 -13.84 -1.27
N TYR A 143 0.07 -14.99 -0.60
CA TYR A 143 0.93 -16.11 -0.88
C TYR A 143 0.08 -17.36 -1.14
N ASP A 144 0.25 -17.94 -2.30
CA ASP A 144 -0.39 -19.17 -2.71
C ASP A 144 0.66 -20.20 -3.12
N LYS A 145 0.57 -21.41 -2.58
CA LYS A 145 1.42 -22.54 -2.99
C LYS A 145 0.57 -23.77 -3.21
N LEU A 146 0.77 -24.39 -4.36
CA LEU A 146 0.23 -25.69 -4.71
C LEU A 146 1.38 -26.66 -4.91
N ASP A 147 1.46 -27.67 -4.07
CA ASP A 147 2.37 -28.81 -4.20
C ASP A 147 1.56 -30.05 -4.62
N SER A 148 1.91 -30.64 -5.75
CA SER A 148 1.22 -31.80 -6.31
C SER A 148 2.21 -32.95 -6.56
N GLN A 149 2.06 -34.03 -5.81
CA GLN A 149 2.86 -35.24 -5.96
C GLN A 149 2.01 -36.33 -6.60
N LYS A 150 2.50 -36.90 -7.69
CA LYS A 150 1.82 -37.93 -8.46
C LYS A 150 2.71 -39.16 -8.51
N ARG A 151 2.19 -40.32 -8.09
CA ARG A 151 2.86 -41.61 -8.17
C ARG A 151 2.01 -42.59 -8.96
N ARG A 152 2.56 -43.17 -10.02
CA ARG A 152 1.90 -44.21 -10.81
C ARG A 152 2.41 -45.60 -10.42
N ARG A 153 1.49 -46.55 -10.30
CA ARG A 153 1.78 -47.96 -9.99
C ARG A 153 1.10 -48.85 -11.01
N PHE A 154 1.83 -49.87 -11.45
CA PHE A 154 1.31 -50.95 -12.26
C PHE A 154 1.51 -52.27 -11.49
N LEU A 155 0.44 -53.02 -11.28
CA LEU A 155 0.42 -54.26 -10.47
C LEU A 155 1.13 -54.10 -9.10
N GLY A 156 0.93 -52.91 -8.46
CA GLY A 156 1.54 -52.61 -7.15
C GLY A 156 2.95 -52.02 -7.21
N ILE A 157 3.66 -52.11 -8.32
CA ILE A 157 5.04 -51.62 -8.48
C ILE A 157 5.00 -50.14 -8.95
N SER A 158 5.74 -49.27 -8.27
CA SER A 158 5.84 -47.84 -8.65
C SER A 158 6.83 -47.69 -9.80
N TYR A 159 6.36 -47.16 -10.95
CA TYR A 159 7.18 -46.96 -12.15
C TYR A 159 7.37 -45.50 -12.54
N SER A 160 6.57 -44.61 -11.98
CA SER A 160 6.71 -43.17 -12.28
C SER A 160 6.32 -42.32 -11.06
N LYS A 161 7.12 -41.28 -10.83
CA LYS A 161 6.84 -40.20 -9.84
C LYS A 161 6.94 -38.88 -10.55
N ALA A 162 6.03 -37.99 -10.24
CA ALA A 162 6.09 -36.57 -10.67
C ALA A 162 5.78 -35.66 -9.47
N HIS A 163 6.45 -34.55 -9.40
CA HIS A 163 6.26 -33.53 -8.38
C HIS A 163 6.23 -32.18 -9.06
N ASP A 164 5.14 -31.48 -8.90
CA ASP A 164 4.89 -30.17 -9.45
C ASP A 164 4.61 -29.21 -8.29
N THR A 165 5.37 -28.13 -8.18
CA THR A 165 5.16 -27.07 -7.20
C THR A 165 4.93 -25.78 -7.95
N THR A 166 3.84 -25.08 -7.64
CA THR A 166 3.57 -23.73 -8.13
C THR A 166 3.47 -22.82 -6.93
N THR A 167 4.25 -21.75 -6.93
CA THR A 167 4.26 -20.71 -5.91
C THR A 167 3.93 -19.38 -6.55
N GLN A 168 2.99 -18.65 -5.98
CA GLN A 168 2.68 -17.29 -6.34
C GLN A 168 2.77 -16.41 -5.08
N VAL A 169 3.54 -15.34 -5.17
CA VAL A 169 3.65 -14.32 -4.12
C VAL A 169 3.29 -12.98 -4.74
N MET A 170 2.23 -12.36 -4.23
CA MET A 170 1.82 -11.04 -4.65
C MET A 170 1.90 -10.09 -3.46
N LYS A 171 2.69 -9.04 -3.63
CA LYS A 171 2.78 -7.92 -2.69
C LYS A 171 2.15 -6.72 -3.35
N THR A 172 1.08 -6.22 -2.76
CA THR A 172 0.35 -5.05 -3.27
C THR A 172 0.54 -3.89 -2.31
N ALA A 173 0.93 -2.74 -2.86
CA ALA A 173 1.00 -1.51 -2.10
C ALA A 173 -0.42 -1.01 -1.77
N LEU A 174 -0.68 -0.75 -0.50
CA LEU A 174 -1.89 -0.08 -0.02
C LEU A 174 -1.48 1.31 0.49
N PRO A 175 -1.64 2.37 -0.33
CA PRO A 175 -1.29 3.73 0.06
C PRO A 175 -2.35 4.37 0.93
N SER A 176 -1.98 5.47 1.60
CA SER A 176 -2.98 6.40 2.14
C SER A 176 -3.75 7.07 1.00
N ARG A 177 -5.06 7.27 1.19
CA ARG A 177 -5.97 7.84 0.20
C ARG A 177 -6.68 9.07 0.75
N VAL A 178 -6.78 10.11 -0.06
CA VAL A 178 -7.43 11.38 0.26
C VAL A 178 -8.49 11.66 -0.81
N VAL A 179 -9.76 11.60 -0.45
CA VAL A 179 -10.91 11.87 -1.34
C VAL A 179 -11.69 13.04 -0.80
N ALA A 180 -11.79 14.14 -1.56
CA ALA A 180 -12.39 15.38 -1.09
C ALA A 180 -12.87 16.28 -2.23
N GLU A 181 -13.62 17.32 -1.92
CA GLU A 181 -13.78 18.44 -2.87
C GLU A 181 -12.46 19.16 -3.11
N SER A 182 -11.68 19.37 -2.04
CA SER A 182 -10.33 19.93 -2.07
C SER A 182 -9.51 19.40 -0.89
N ALA A 183 -8.20 19.27 -1.05
CA ALA A 183 -7.30 18.81 0.00
C ALA A 183 -6.22 19.86 0.27
N ASN A 184 -5.98 20.16 1.55
CA ASN A 184 -4.93 21.08 1.98
C ASN A 184 -4.09 20.41 3.06
N LEU A 185 -2.83 20.12 2.73
CA LEU A 185 -1.86 19.48 3.61
C LEU A 185 -0.74 20.46 3.91
N GLN A 186 -0.45 20.68 5.18
CA GLN A 186 0.59 21.61 5.62
C GLN A 186 1.47 20.97 6.70
N SER A 187 2.77 21.27 6.65
CA SER A 187 3.72 20.89 7.68
C SER A 187 4.72 21.99 7.98
N GLY A 188 5.16 22.08 9.22
CA GLY A 188 6.25 22.98 9.61
C GLY A 188 7.61 22.51 9.08
N TRP A 189 7.79 21.19 8.96
CA TRP A 189 9.00 20.55 8.45
C TRP A 189 8.68 19.84 7.12
N ASP A 190 9.31 18.67 6.88
CA ASP A 190 9.10 17.91 5.65
C ASP A 190 7.68 17.33 5.57
N THR A 191 7.15 17.29 4.36
CA THR A 191 5.98 16.50 4.01
C THR A 191 6.41 15.31 3.16
N LYS A 192 6.14 14.07 3.61
CA LYS A 192 6.43 12.85 2.86
C LYS A 192 5.12 12.17 2.43
N LEU A 193 5.01 11.88 1.15
CA LEU A 193 3.89 11.17 0.54
C LEU A 193 4.43 9.90 -0.13
N GLN A 194 4.09 8.72 0.41
CA GLN A 194 4.52 7.45 -0.13
C GLN A 194 3.38 6.80 -0.90
N GLY A 195 3.45 6.83 -2.23
CA GLY A 195 2.41 6.29 -3.12
C GLY A 195 1.01 6.87 -2.91
N THR A 196 0.85 7.92 -2.11
CA THR A 196 -0.42 8.50 -1.66
C THR A 196 -1.31 8.88 -2.83
N GLN A 197 -2.59 8.55 -2.74
CA GLN A 197 -3.58 8.85 -3.77
C GLN A 197 -4.48 10.01 -3.37
N PHE A 198 -4.53 11.04 -4.20
CA PHE A 198 -5.44 12.17 -4.07
C PHE A 198 -6.50 12.13 -5.16
N GLU A 199 -7.76 12.24 -4.75
CA GLU A 199 -8.91 12.35 -5.63
C GLU A 199 -9.73 13.58 -5.20
N THR A 200 -9.72 14.64 -6.02
CA THR A 200 -10.46 15.86 -5.73
C THR A 200 -11.51 16.12 -6.78
N THR A 201 -12.69 16.62 -6.36
CA THR A 201 -13.86 16.76 -7.25
C THR A 201 -14.10 18.19 -7.74
N LEU A 202 -13.74 19.21 -6.96
CA LEU A 202 -13.96 20.63 -7.30
C LEU A 202 -12.66 21.43 -7.30
N GLY A 203 -11.89 21.37 -6.21
CA GLY A 203 -10.60 22.04 -6.07
C GLY A 203 -9.44 21.09 -6.36
N GLY A 204 -8.23 21.56 -6.18
CA GLY A 204 -7.01 20.74 -6.26
C GLY A 204 -6.50 20.30 -4.88
N ALA A 205 -5.44 19.50 -4.90
CA ALA A 205 -4.64 19.25 -3.72
C ALA A 205 -3.57 20.34 -3.56
N THR A 206 -3.50 20.95 -2.38
CA THR A 206 -2.45 21.92 -2.02
C THR A 206 -1.58 21.30 -0.92
N ILE A 207 -0.28 21.18 -1.18
CA ILE A 207 0.67 20.58 -0.25
C ILE A 207 1.79 21.58 0.00
N ARG A 208 1.97 21.97 1.26
CA ARG A 208 2.95 22.96 1.68
C ARG A 208 3.81 22.43 2.81
N ALA A 209 5.12 22.40 2.61
CA ALA A 209 6.10 22.15 3.65
C ALA A 209 6.78 23.46 4.09
N GLY A 210 7.27 23.52 5.31
CA GLY A 210 7.95 24.71 5.84
C GLY A 210 7.02 25.87 6.13
N VAL A 211 5.79 25.62 6.60
CA VAL A 211 4.79 26.64 6.97
C VAL A 211 4.31 26.47 8.41
N GLY A 212 3.81 27.56 8.99
CA GLY A 212 3.32 27.59 10.38
C GLY A 212 4.38 28.03 11.38
N GLU A 213 4.06 27.91 12.67
CA GLU A 213 4.90 28.44 13.77
C GLU A 213 6.25 27.73 13.91
N GLN A 214 6.33 26.45 13.57
CA GLN A 214 7.55 25.64 13.63
C GLN A 214 8.21 25.47 12.23
N ALA A 215 7.93 26.39 11.30
CA ALA A 215 8.41 26.32 9.92
C ALA A 215 9.94 26.25 9.82
N ARG A 216 10.44 25.37 8.95
CA ARG A 216 11.86 25.24 8.62
C ARG A 216 12.12 25.69 7.19
N ALA A 217 13.16 26.50 7.00
CA ALA A 217 13.56 27.01 5.69
C ALA A 217 14.14 25.93 4.77
N ASP A 218 14.57 24.79 5.30
CA ASP A 218 15.09 23.64 4.58
C ASP A 218 14.06 22.53 4.34
N ALA A 219 12.81 22.75 4.75
CA ALA A 219 11.71 21.79 4.64
C ALA A 219 11.42 21.40 3.18
N LYS A 220 11.25 20.10 2.94
CA LYS A 220 11.07 19.51 1.62
C LYS A 220 9.74 18.77 1.49
N ILE A 221 9.26 18.67 0.24
CA ILE A 221 8.23 17.69 -0.12
C ILE A 221 8.92 16.47 -0.71
N ILE A 222 8.63 15.29 -0.14
CA ILE A 222 9.20 14.00 -0.54
C ILE A 222 8.08 13.17 -1.17
N LEU A 223 8.18 12.96 -2.47
CA LEU A 223 7.25 12.16 -3.27
C LEU A 223 7.89 10.79 -3.52
N GLU A 224 7.66 9.89 -2.58
CA GLU A 224 8.26 8.55 -2.59
C GLU A 224 7.34 7.54 -3.25
N GLY A 225 7.91 6.69 -4.09
CA GLY A 225 7.18 5.58 -4.70
C GLY A 225 7.15 4.36 -3.79
N ILE A 226 6.10 3.56 -3.91
CA ILE A 226 6.05 2.24 -3.28
C ILE A 226 5.98 1.16 -4.36
N LYS A 227 6.69 0.05 -4.14
CA LYS A 227 6.71 -1.08 -5.06
C LYS A 227 5.57 -2.04 -4.77
N SER A 228 4.95 -2.54 -5.83
CA SER A 228 4.15 -3.76 -5.82
C SER A 228 4.88 -4.82 -6.63
N SER A 229 4.80 -6.08 -6.24
CA SER A 229 5.47 -7.18 -6.94
C SER A 229 4.57 -8.39 -7.12
N ILE A 230 4.77 -9.08 -8.25
CA ILE A 230 4.18 -10.37 -8.54
C ILE A 230 5.33 -11.32 -8.85
N HIS A 231 5.52 -12.31 -7.98
CA HIS A 231 6.45 -13.40 -8.17
C HIS A 231 5.69 -14.69 -8.43
N THR A 232 5.99 -15.37 -9.52
CA THR A 232 5.38 -16.66 -9.87
C THR A 232 6.49 -17.64 -10.20
N GLU A 233 6.46 -18.81 -9.61
CA GLU A 233 7.41 -19.88 -9.87
C GLU A 233 6.68 -21.22 -10.01
N THR A 234 7.05 -22.00 -11.02
CA THR A 234 6.60 -23.37 -11.20
C THR A 234 7.82 -24.26 -11.40
N VAL A 235 7.96 -25.24 -10.51
CA VAL A 235 9.02 -26.24 -10.59
C VAL A 235 8.36 -27.60 -10.81
N SER A 236 8.79 -28.29 -11.85
CA SER A 236 8.31 -29.63 -12.20
C SER A 236 9.46 -30.60 -12.21
N SER A 237 9.30 -31.74 -11.56
CA SER A 237 10.21 -32.85 -11.65
C SER A 237 9.49 -34.17 -11.95
N SER A 238 10.06 -34.99 -12.76
CA SER A 238 9.51 -36.33 -13.04
C SER A 238 10.62 -37.37 -13.16
N LYS A 239 10.35 -38.54 -12.62
CA LYS A 239 11.26 -39.67 -12.63
C LYS A 239 10.50 -40.91 -13.03
N SER A 240 11.02 -41.65 -13.99
CA SER A 240 10.59 -42.99 -14.34
C SER A 240 11.74 -43.97 -14.15
N THR A 241 11.53 -45.23 -14.47
CA THR A 241 12.57 -46.28 -14.41
C THR A 241 13.75 -45.98 -15.33
N LEU A 242 13.54 -45.24 -16.42
CA LEU A 242 14.53 -45.02 -17.48
C LEU A 242 15.03 -43.58 -17.60
N TRP A 243 14.36 -42.59 -17.03
CA TRP A 243 14.71 -41.20 -17.19
C TRP A 243 14.26 -40.32 -16.02
N GLN A 244 14.95 -39.19 -15.88
CA GLN A 244 14.61 -38.12 -14.95
C GLN A 244 14.62 -36.79 -15.70
N LYS A 245 13.60 -35.96 -15.42
CA LYS A 245 13.48 -34.62 -15.96
C LYS A 245 13.16 -33.63 -14.84
N GLN A 246 13.79 -32.49 -14.90
CA GLN A 246 13.46 -31.34 -14.06
C GLN A 246 13.35 -30.12 -14.95
N ALA A 247 12.36 -29.27 -14.69
CA ALA A 247 12.14 -28.01 -15.37
C ALA A 247 11.61 -26.99 -14.34
N GLY A 248 11.97 -25.75 -14.52
CA GLY A 248 11.47 -24.64 -13.72
C GLY A 248 11.22 -23.45 -14.62
N ARG A 249 10.16 -22.70 -14.32
CA ARG A 249 9.87 -21.42 -14.97
C ARG A 249 9.31 -20.46 -13.95
N GLY A 250 9.55 -19.19 -14.18
CA GLY A 250 9.02 -18.18 -13.28
C GLY A 250 9.10 -16.78 -13.83
N SER A 251 8.57 -15.85 -13.07
CA SER A 251 8.68 -14.42 -13.33
C SER A 251 8.68 -13.66 -12.02
N ASN A 252 9.38 -12.54 -12.00
CA ASN A 252 9.34 -11.54 -10.94
C ASN A 252 9.17 -10.17 -11.59
N ILE A 253 8.02 -9.54 -11.37
CA ILE A 253 7.64 -8.27 -11.98
C ILE A 253 7.34 -7.29 -10.86
N GLU A 254 8.05 -6.17 -10.84
CA GLU A 254 7.81 -5.06 -9.94
C GLU A 254 7.22 -3.87 -10.69
N THR A 255 6.30 -3.17 -10.03
CA THR A 255 5.75 -1.90 -10.46
C THR A 255 5.96 -0.85 -9.38
N LEU A 256 6.16 0.41 -9.77
CA LEU A 256 6.32 1.54 -8.86
C LEU A 256 5.05 2.40 -8.90
N GLN A 257 4.40 2.55 -7.76
CA GLN A 257 3.29 3.47 -7.57
C GLN A 257 3.81 4.75 -6.92
N LEU A 258 3.75 5.85 -7.67
CA LEU A 258 4.08 7.19 -7.19
C LEU A 258 2.85 7.85 -6.55
N PRO A 259 3.02 8.92 -5.77
CA PRO A 259 1.90 9.77 -5.38
C PRO A 259 1.13 10.26 -6.60
N SER A 260 -0.19 10.12 -6.58
CA SER A 260 -1.07 10.45 -7.71
C SER A 260 -2.09 11.51 -7.33
N PHE A 261 -2.41 12.39 -8.29
CA PHE A 261 -3.34 13.50 -8.10
C PHE A 261 -4.38 13.49 -9.22
N THR A 262 -5.60 13.10 -8.87
CA THR A 262 -6.74 13.06 -9.79
C THR A 262 -7.72 14.17 -9.43
N GLY A 263 -8.10 14.97 -10.39
CA GLY A 263 -9.07 16.05 -10.17
C GLY A 263 -9.06 17.10 -11.29
N PRO A 264 -10.02 18.04 -11.28
CA PRO A 264 -10.14 19.07 -12.30
C PRO A 264 -9.05 20.15 -12.22
N VAL A 265 -8.40 20.29 -11.06
CA VAL A 265 -7.39 21.31 -10.79
C VAL A 265 -6.05 20.64 -10.49
N ALA A 266 -5.01 21.11 -11.15
CA ALA A 266 -3.64 20.63 -10.92
C ALA A 266 -3.19 20.84 -9.46
N PRO A 267 -2.40 19.92 -8.87
CA PRO A 267 -1.92 20.09 -7.51
C PRO A 267 -0.95 21.26 -7.39
N VAL A 268 -0.99 21.92 -6.23
CA VAL A 268 -0.02 22.96 -5.86
C VAL A 268 0.95 22.39 -4.84
N LEU A 269 2.22 22.31 -5.19
CA LEU A 269 3.31 21.84 -4.33
C LEU A 269 4.24 22.99 -4.00
N SER A 270 4.51 23.23 -2.70
CA SER A 270 5.36 24.35 -2.26
C SER A 270 6.23 23.92 -1.08
N ALA A 271 7.55 23.99 -1.25
CA ALA A 271 8.52 23.67 -0.21
C ALA A 271 9.77 24.56 -0.37
N PRO A 272 10.22 25.26 0.69
CA PRO A 272 11.39 26.13 0.61
C PRO A 272 12.69 25.36 0.37
N GLY A 273 12.83 24.12 0.91
CA GLY A 273 13.97 23.23 0.71
C GLY A 273 13.94 22.45 -0.60
N GLY A 274 12.87 22.59 -1.41
CA GLY A 274 12.71 21.87 -2.68
C GLY A 274 12.03 20.50 -2.55
N TYR A 275 12.35 19.60 -3.47
CA TYR A 275 11.62 18.36 -3.66
C TYR A 275 12.56 17.16 -3.76
N ILE A 276 12.12 16.01 -3.26
CA ILE A 276 12.73 14.70 -3.53
C ILE A 276 11.66 13.86 -4.21
N VAL A 277 11.96 13.30 -5.39
CA VAL A 277 10.99 12.61 -6.22
C VAL A 277 11.56 11.28 -6.70
N ASP A 278 10.90 10.20 -6.33
CA ASP A 278 11.22 8.88 -6.87
C ASP A 278 10.73 8.77 -8.32
N ILE A 279 11.52 8.08 -9.16
CA ILE A 279 11.17 7.81 -10.55
C ILE A 279 11.76 6.45 -10.96
N PRO A 280 11.12 5.67 -11.84
CA PRO A 280 11.71 4.44 -12.36
C PRO A 280 13.07 4.72 -13.01
N LYS A 281 14.06 3.83 -12.80
CA LYS A 281 15.40 3.97 -13.37
C LYS A 281 15.36 4.05 -14.89
N GLY A 282 16.10 5.00 -15.46
CA GLY A 282 16.19 5.20 -16.90
C GLY A 282 16.52 6.65 -17.26
N ASN A 283 16.32 7.00 -18.53
CA ASN A 283 16.42 8.40 -18.94
C ASN A 283 15.29 9.22 -18.32
N LEU A 284 15.65 10.22 -17.52
CA LEU A 284 14.70 11.02 -16.75
C LEU A 284 13.58 11.62 -17.62
N LYS A 285 13.95 12.22 -18.75
CA LYS A 285 12.99 12.85 -19.66
C LYS A 285 11.96 11.83 -20.20
N THR A 286 12.46 10.69 -20.66
CA THR A 286 11.62 9.60 -21.19
C THR A 286 10.70 9.02 -20.12
N GLN A 287 11.20 8.87 -18.88
CA GLN A 287 10.37 8.37 -17.77
C GLN A 287 9.25 9.35 -17.43
N ILE A 288 9.56 10.65 -17.34
CA ILE A 288 8.54 11.68 -17.10
C ILE A 288 7.50 11.72 -18.23
N GLU A 289 7.94 11.68 -19.50
CA GLU A 289 7.03 11.65 -20.66
C GLU A 289 6.14 10.42 -20.65
N THR A 290 6.65 9.27 -20.22
CA THR A 290 5.88 8.02 -20.13
C THR A 290 4.84 8.08 -19.01
N LEU A 291 5.24 8.50 -17.82
CA LEU A 291 4.35 8.60 -16.67
C LEU A 291 3.26 9.65 -16.88
N THR A 292 3.60 10.80 -17.45
CA THR A 292 2.66 11.91 -17.69
C THR A 292 1.67 11.70 -18.86
N LYS A 293 1.70 10.52 -19.51
CA LYS A 293 0.57 10.06 -20.32
C LYS A 293 -0.67 9.78 -19.47
N GLN A 294 -0.47 9.49 -18.20
CA GLN A 294 -1.53 9.32 -17.20
C GLN A 294 -1.73 10.67 -16.51
N PRO A 295 -2.95 11.23 -16.52
CA PRO A 295 -3.22 12.59 -16.04
C PRO A 295 -2.89 12.79 -14.56
N GLU A 296 -3.00 11.76 -13.73
CA GLU A 296 -2.70 11.78 -12.30
C GLU A 296 -1.21 12.04 -11.99
N TYR A 297 -0.31 11.88 -12.98
CA TYR A 297 1.12 12.18 -12.86
C TYR A 297 1.54 13.44 -13.61
N ALA A 298 0.59 14.25 -14.10
CA ALA A 298 0.89 15.47 -14.85
C ALA A 298 1.76 16.48 -14.06
N TYR A 299 1.70 16.45 -12.73
CA TYR A 299 2.51 17.30 -11.83
C TYR A 299 4.02 17.09 -12.00
N LEU A 300 4.47 15.92 -12.49
CA LEU A 300 5.90 15.66 -12.74
C LEU A 300 6.48 16.60 -13.79
N LYS A 301 5.68 17.08 -14.75
CA LYS A 301 6.11 18.11 -15.71
C LYS A 301 6.38 19.46 -15.02
N GLN A 302 5.58 19.82 -14.04
CA GLN A 302 5.79 21.04 -13.27
C GLN A 302 7.07 20.94 -12.45
N LEU A 303 7.33 19.79 -11.83
CA LEU A 303 8.55 19.55 -11.06
C LEU A 303 9.80 19.47 -11.95
N GLN A 304 9.70 19.08 -13.20
CA GLN A 304 10.82 19.09 -14.15
C GLN A 304 11.39 20.49 -14.37
N THR A 305 10.56 21.52 -14.26
CA THR A 305 10.95 22.93 -14.41
C THR A 305 11.18 23.64 -13.07
N ALA A 306 10.88 22.99 -11.96
CA ALA A 306 11.06 23.56 -10.63
C ALA A 306 12.54 23.58 -10.21
N LYS A 307 12.90 24.50 -9.30
CA LYS A 307 14.23 24.54 -8.70
C LYS A 307 14.35 23.52 -7.56
N ASN A 308 15.57 23.03 -7.33
CA ASN A 308 15.90 22.15 -6.20
C ASN A 308 15.08 20.86 -6.16
N VAL A 309 15.03 20.15 -7.30
CA VAL A 309 14.41 18.82 -7.38
C VAL A 309 15.51 17.75 -7.45
N ASP A 310 15.49 16.85 -6.45
CA ASP A 310 16.35 15.67 -6.39
C ASP A 310 15.56 14.45 -6.90
N TRP A 311 15.94 13.96 -8.09
CA TRP A 311 15.30 12.80 -8.73
C TRP A 311 15.99 11.52 -8.31
N LYS A 312 15.33 10.70 -7.52
CA LYS A 312 15.81 9.39 -7.10
C LYS A 312 15.35 8.29 -8.03
N GLN A 313 16.29 7.62 -8.66
CA GLN A 313 16.02 6.51 -9.57
C GLN A 313 15.78 5.21 -8.80
N VAL A 314 14.63 4.60 -8.99
CA VAL A 314 14.20 3.33 -8.36
C VAL A 314 14.35 2.20 -9.37
N GLN A 315 15.21 1.22 -9.06
CA GLN A 315 15.34 0.00 -9.87
C GLN A 315 14.14 -0.89 -9.67
N LEU A 316 13.50 -1.33 -10.77
CA LEU A 316 12.41 -2.30 -10.79
C LEU A 316 12.91 -3.62 -11.37
N ALA A 317 12.50 -4.73 -10.78
CA ALA A 317 12.76 -6.06 -11.32
C ALA A 317 11.75 -6.40 -12.42
N TYR A 318 12.27 -6.97 -13.51
CA TYR A 318 11.47 -7.53 -14.59
C TYR A 318 12.19 -8.78 -15.12
N ASP A 319 12.09 -9.85 -14.35
CA ASP A 319 12.78 -11.10 -14.63
C ASP A 319 11.80 -12.17 -15.08
N LYS A 320 12.18 -12.92 -16.11
CA LYS A 320 11.49 -14.13 -16.55
C LYS A 320 12.54 -15.21 -16.83
N TRP A 321 12.23 -16.44 -16.42
CA TRP A 321 13.12 -17.60 -16.64
C TRP A 321 12.30 -18.84 -16.96
N ASP A 322 12.89 -19.75 -17.74
CA ASP A 322 12.36 -21.05 -18.15
C ASP A 322 13.34 -22.19 -17.80
#